data_d13ea8c073d850d453210f05809fed99
#
_entry.id   d13ea8c073d850d453210f05809fed99
#
_cell.length_a   1.000
_cell.length_b   1.000
_cell.length_c   1.000
_cell.angle_alpha   90.00
_cell.angle_beta   90.00
_cell.angle_gamma   90.00
#
_symmetry.space_group_name_H-M   'P 1'
#
loop_
_entity.id
_entity.type
_entity.pdbx_description
1 polymer ?
#
loop_
_entity_poly.entity_id
_entity_poly.type
_entity_poly.pdbx_seq_one_letter_code
_entity_poly.pdbx_strand_id
1 'polypeptide(L)'
;RGRVLSVLPMGGAFGVSVGSDFVQGRAVVIASGLSRAKPYPGEAEFLGAGVSYCATCDGMLYRGKKVAVIGLSADAPEEAEFLRSIGCEVEYFDAARAKKYVIRGSQRVEALIADGTEYAVECVFILRAGVAPGSLVPGLELEGPHIKVNADMATSVPGVFAAGDCVGAPYQVGKAVGEGNIAGISAAKYVENTHEEE
;
A
#
# COMPACT_ATOMS: atom_id res chain seq x y z
N ARG A 1 -1.83 -1.46 17.52
CA ARG A 1 -1.98 -2.17 16.22
C ARG A 1 -2.75 -1.26 15.29
N GLY A 2 -2.29 -1.11 14.05
CA GLY A 2 -2.97 -0.30 13.06
C GLY A 2 -2.55 -0.72 11.64
N ARG A 3 -3.26 -0.22 10.65
CA ARG A 3 -2.92 -0.43 9.24
C ARG A 3 -1.85 0.56 8.84
N VAL A 4 -0.70 0.06 8.35
CA VAL A 4 0.34 0.90 7.76
C VAL A 4 -0.14 1.35 6.38
N LEU A 5 -0.12 2.64 6.13
CA LEU A 5 -0.58 3.26 4.89
C LEU A 5 0.60 3.64 3.99
N SER A 6 1.67 4.16 4.59
CA SER A 6 2.90 4.54 3.88
C SER A 6 4.10 4.55 4.81
N VAL A 7 5.27 4.40 4.23
CA VAL A 7 6.57 4.56 4.89
C VAL A 7 7.40 5.53 4.05
N LEU A 8 7.77 6.67 4.62
CA LEU A 8 8.50 7.72 3.93
C LEU A 8 9.87 7.95 4.56
N PRO A 9 10.96 7.99 3.77
CA PRO A 9 12.27 8.39 4.27
C PRO A 9 12.24 9.83 4.77
N MET A 10 12.86 10.10 5.95
CA MET A 10 12.87 11.39 6.62
C MET A 10 14.27 11.68 7.23
N GLY A 11 15.28 11.92 6.40
CA GLY A 11 16.60 12.38 6.87
C GLY A 11 17.22 11.51 7.96
N GLY A 12 17.54 10.23 7.67
CA GLY A 12 18.10 9.28 8.63
C GLY A 12 17.09 8.48 9.44
N ALA A 13 15.79 8.75 9.25
CA ALA A 13 14.67 8.01 9.86
C ALA A 13 13.60 7.71 8.83
N PHE A 14 12.60 6.94 9.23
CA PHE A 14 11.39 6.64 8.45
C PHE A 14 10.17 7.11 9.21
N GLY A 15 9.29 7.86 8.53
CA GLY A 15 7.96 8.16 9.00
C GLY A 15 6.98 7.09 8.54
N VAL A 16 6.27 6.46 9.46
CA VAL A 16 5.29 5.41 9.20
C VAL A 16 3.91 5.93 9.54
N SER A 17 3.05 6.04 8.54
CA SER A 17 1.65 6.40 8.74
C SER A 17 0.83 5.16 9.10
N VAL A 18 0.12 5.20 10.23
CA VAL A 18 -0.69 4.08 10.77
C VAL A 18 -2.08 4.60 11.10
N GLY A 19 -3.01 4.53 10.15
CA GLY A 19 -4.31 5.18 10.28
C GLY A 19 -4.15 6.70 10.44
N SER A 20 -4.65 7.26 11.54
CA SER A 20 -4.46 8.68 11.91
C SER A 20 -3.12 8.96 12.63
N ASP A 21 -2.39 7.93 13.01
CA ASP A 21 -1.17 8.05 13.80
C ASP A 21 0.07 8.09 12.90
N PHE A 22 1.14 8.69 13.45
CA PHE A 22 2.43 8.77 12.80
C PHE A 22 3.52 8.26 13.75
N VAL A 23 4.28 7.27 13.29
CA VAL A 23 5.36 6.64 14.07
C VAL A 23 6.67 6.84 13.34
N GLN A 24 7.74 7.12 14.08
CA GLN A 24 9.09 7.21 13.53
C GLN A 24 9.94 5.99 13.93
N GLY A 25 10.79 5.56 12.99
CA GLY A 25 11.77 4.49 13.22
C GLY A 25 13.02 4.70 12.40
N ARG A 26 14.16 4.20 12.85
CA ARG A 26 15.44 4.32 12.13
C ARG A 26 15.67 3.19 11.12
N ALA A 27 14.95 2.09 11.27
CA ALA A 27 14.90 1.01 10.30
C ALA A 27 13.47 0.48 10.18
N VAL A 28 13.16 -0.16 9.06
CA VAL A 28 11.85 -0.76 8.77
C VAL A 28 12.05 -2.20 8.29
N VAL A 29 11.29 -3.13 8.85
CA VAL A 29 11.20 -4.51 8.35
C VAL A 29 9.81 -4.73 7.76
N ILE A 30 9.73 -5.02 6.46
CA ILE A 30 8.49 -5.34 5.76
C ILE A 30 8.26 -6.84 5.83
N ALA A 31 7.22 -7.25 6.54
CA ALA A 31 6.81 -8.65 6.70
C ALA A 31 5.31 -8.80 6.40
N SER A 32 4.82 -8.07 5.40
CA SER A 32 3.40 -7.92 5.07
C SER A 32 2.78 -9.13 4.36
N GLY A 33 3.59 -10.15 4.02
CA GLY A 33 3.14 -11.26 3.20
C GLY A 33 2.85 -10.84 1.75
N LEU A 34 2.01 -11.60 1.05
CA LEU A 34 1.60 -11.30 -0.33
C LEU A 34 0.17 -10.78 -0.36
N SER A 35 -0.03 -9.68 -1.06
CA SER A 35 -1.36 -9.32 -1.55
C SER A 35 -1.68 -10.22 -2.76
N ARG A 36 -2.57 -11.21 -2.58
CA ARG A 36 -2.97 -12.15 -3.65
C ARG A 36 -4.03 -11.58 -4.60
N ALA A 37 -4.48 -10.37 -4.37
CA ALA A 37 -5.48 -9.76 -5.21
C ALA A 37 -4.84 -9.34 -6.55
N LYS A 38 -5.34 -9.90 -7.65
CA LYS A 38 -4.98 -9.43 -8.99
C LYS A 38 -5.41 -7.97 -9.15
N PRO A 39 -4.55 -7.10 -9.70
CA PRO A 39 -4.94 -5.74 -10.02
C PRO A 39 -6.12 -5.73 -11.02
N TYR A 40 -7.00 -4.77 -10.87
CA TYR A 40 -8.05 -4.54 -11.86
C TYR A 40 -7.45 -3.93 -13.14
N PRO A 41 -8.05 -4.15 -14.32
CA PRO A 41 -7.66 -3.44 -15.54
C PRO A 41 -7.69 -1.92 -15.31
N GLY A 42 -6.59 -1.24 -15.66
CA GLY A 42 -6.39 0.20 -15.43
C GLY A 42 -5.84 0.57 -14.05
N GLU A 43 -5.82 -0.36 -13.08
CA GLU A 43 -5.37 -0.05 -11.71
C GLU A 43 -3.93 0.43 -11.65
N ALA A 44 -3.01 -0.31 -12.26
CA ALA A 44 -1.58 0.03 -12.27
C ALA A 44 -1.28 1.26 -13.16
N GLU A 45 -2.03 1.43 -14.24
CA GLU A 45 -1.89 2.53 -15.19
C GLU A 45 -2.21 3.89 -14.54
N PHE A 46 -3.29 3.93 -13.74
CA PHE A 46 -3.77 5.16 -13.11
C PHE A 46 -3.37 5.32 -11.64
N LEU A 47 -2.45 4.48 -11.13
CA LEU A 47 -1.96 4.64 -9.76
C LEU A 47 -1.27 5.99 -9.57
N GLY A 48 -1.77 6.80 -8.62
CA GLY A 48 -1.35 8.19 -8.42
C GLY A 48 -1.97 9.20 -9.41
N ALA A 49 -2.62 8.71 -10.47
CA ALA A 49 -3.35 9.54 -11.45
C ALA A 49 -4.88 9.34 -11.36
N GLY A 50 -5.38 9.10 -10.14
CA GLY A 50 -6.80 8.88 -9.85
C GLY A 50 -7.09 7.46 -9.33
N VAL A 51 -6.11 6.59 -9.18
CA VAL A 51 -6.21 5.38 -8.35
C VAL A 51 -5.43 5.58 -7.07
N SER A 52 -6.04 5.25 -5.94
CA SER A 52 -5.41 5.32 -4.62
C SER A 52 -5.80 4.10 -3.76
N TYR A 53 -4.91 3.74 -2.83
CA TYR A 53 -5.13 2.68 -1.85
C TYR A 53 -5.38 3.20 -0.43
N CYS A 54 -5.43 4.53 -0.25
CA CYS A 54 -5.53 5.18 1.05
C CYS A 54 -6.47 6.39 0.97
N ALA A 55 -7.67 6.27 1.54
CA ALA A 55 -8.63 7.36 1.56
C ALA A 55 -8.17 8.53 2.45
N THR A 56 -7.57 8.24 3.59
CA THR A 56 -7.08 9.26 4.51
C THR A 56 -5.84 10.01 3.99
N CYS A 57 -5.01 9.37 3.13
CA CYS A 57 -3.84 10.02 2.53
C CYS A 57 -4.24 11.00 1.43
N ASP A 58 -5.07 10.54 0.49
CA ASP A 58 -5.30 11.22 -0.79
C ASP A 58 -6.69 11.85 -0.89
N GLY A 59 -7.60 11.54 0.03
CA GLY A 59 -9.00 11.96 -0.03
C GLY A 59 -9.18 13.47 -0.16
N MET A 60 -8.33 14.26 0.53
CA MET A 60 -8.40 15.72 0.46
C MET A 60 -8.14 16.29 -0.95
N LEU A 61 -7.41 15.58 -1.82
CA LEU A 61 -7.17 15.96 -3.22
C LEU A 61 -8.46 15.89 -4.07
N TYR A 62 -9.44 15.14 -3.60
CA TYR A 62 -10.70 14.86 -4.29
C TYR A 62 -11.92 15.48 -3.61
N ARG A 63 -11.71 16.43 -2.69
CA ARG A 63 -12.80 17.17 -2.05
C ARG A 63 -13.70 17.84 -3.09
N GLY A 64 -15.03 17.64 -2.95
CA GLY A 64 -16.02 18.17 -3.89
C GLY A 64 -16.15 17.40 -5.20
N LYS A 65 -15.46 16.26 -5.32
CA LYS A 65 -15.43 15.43 -6.54
C LYS A 65 -16.17 14.12 -6.33
N LYS A 66 -16.57 13.51 -7.45
CA LYS A 66 -17.12 12.16 -7.47
C LYS A 66 -16.00 11.12 -7.40
N VAL A 67 -16.08 10.22 -6.46
CA VAL A 67 -15.10 9.16 -6.25
C VAL A 67 -15.79 7.81 -6.09
N ALA A 68 -15.16 6.76 -6.58
CA ALA A 68 -15.57 5.39 -6.31
C ALA A 68 -14.70 4.79 -5.19
N VAL A 69 -15.31 3.98 -4.33
CA VAL A 69 -14.61 3.19 -3.34
C VAL A 69 -14.91 1.72 -3.57
N ILE A 70 -13.89 0.92 -3.89
CA ILE A 70 -13.97 -0.55 -3.93
C ILE A 70 -13.51 -1.06 -2.57
N GLY A 71 -14.47 -1.39 -1.70
CA GLY A 71 -14.25 -1.82 -0.33
C GLY A 71 -14.01 -3.32 -0.24
N LEU A 72 -12.76 -3.72 -0.01
CA LEU A 72 -12.31 -5.11 0.09
C LEU A 72 -11.68 -5.43 1.46
N SER A 73 -11.67 -4.47 2.37
CA SER A 73 -11.20 -4.59 3.75
C SER A 73 -12.32 -4.31 4.74
N ALA A 74 -12.16 -4.75 5.98
CA ALA A 74 -13.17 -4.56 7.02
C ALA A 74 -13.35 -3.08 7.42
N ASP A 75 -12.32 -2.27 7.27
CA ASP A 75 -12.27 -0.83 7.55
C ASP A 75 -12.73 0.06 6.38
N ALA A 76 -12.97 -0.52 5.20
CA ALA A 76 -13.37 0.22 4.01
C ALA A 76 -14.66 1.05 4.17
N PRO A 77 -15.71 0.60 4.90
CA PRO A 77 -16.89 1.44 5.14
C PRO A 77 -16.57 2.73 5.93
N GLU A 78 -15.67 2.65 6.93
CA GLU A 78 -15.24 3.80 7.73
C GLU A 78 -14.42 4.79 6.88
N GLU A 79 -13.53 4.27 6.03
CA GLU A 79 -12.76 5.10 5.09
C GLU A 79 -13.68 5.77 4.03
N ALA A 80 -14.73 5.10 3.58
CA ALA A 80 -15.72 5.70 2.69
C ALA A 80 -16.51 6.81 3.38
N GLU A 81 -16.84 6.64 4.67
CA GLU A 81 -17.51 7.69 5.46
C GLU A 81 -16.60 8.89 5.69
N PHE A 82 -15.31 8.65 5.95
CA PHE A 82 -14.33 9.73 6.00
C PHE A 82 -14.34 10.56 4.70
N LEU A 83 -14.32 9.91 3.52
CA LEU A 83 -14.39 10.63 2.24
C LEU A 83 -15.66 11.48 2.10
N ARG A 84 -16.83 10.97 2.55
CA ARG A 84 -18.06 11.74 2.58
C ARG A 84 -17.96 12.94 3.53
N SER A 85 -17.38 12.74 4.71
CA SER A 85 -17.24 13.79 5.74
C SER A 85 -16.37 14.97 5.26
N ILE A 86 -15.39 14.72 4.39
CA ILE A 86 -14.55 15.77 3.79
C ILE A 86 -15.16 16.39 2.52
N GLY A 87 -16.36 15.94 2.10
CA GLY A 87 -17.14 16.52 1.02
C GLY A 87 -16.99 15.84 -0.33
N CYS A 88 -16.50 14.60 -0.41
CA CYS A 88 -16.54 13.81 -1.63
C CYS A 88 -17.94 13.22 -1.87
N GLU A 89 -18.35 13.11 -3.14
CA GLU A 89 -19.52 12.33 -3.56
C GLU A 89 -19.07 10.88 -3.77
N VAL A 90 -19.43 9.96 -2.87
CA VAL A 90 -18.85 8.60 -2.80
C VAL A 90 -19.82 7.56 -3.35
N GLU A 91 -19.40 6.87 -4.43
CA GLU A 91 -19.98 5.62 -4.90
C GLU A 91 -19.25 4.43 -4.25
N TYR A 92 -19.91 3.74 -3.34
CA TYR A 92 -19.33 2.62 -2.61
C TYR A 92 -19.69 1.27 -3.22
N PHE A 93 -18.70 0.44 -3.44
CA PHE A 93 -18.82 -0.92 -3.97
C PHE A 93 -18.22 -1.91 -2.97
N ASP A 94 -19.06 -2.74 -2.39
CA ASP A 94 -18.65 -3.92 -1.64
C ASP A 94 -18.63 -5.18 -2.52
N ALA A 95 -18.26 -6.31 -1.95
CA ALA A 95 -18.19 -7.58 -2.66
C ALA A 95 -19.55 -8.10 -3.17
N ALA A 96 -20.68 -7.56 -2.67
CA ALA A 96 -22.03 -7.91 -3.10
C ALA A 96 -22.48 -7.06 -4.28
N ARG A 97 -22.05 -5.79 -4.36
CA ARG A 97 -22.51 -4.83 -5.36
C ARG A 97 -21.92 -5.06 -6.75
N ALA A 98 -20.67 -5.49 -6.86
CA ALA A 98 -20.05 -5.80 -8.15
C ALA A 98 -18.88 -6.78 -8.00
N LYS A 99 -18.60 -7.53 -9.07
CA LYS A 99 -17.54 -8.55 -9.12
C LYS A 99 -16.42 -8.22 -10.11
N LYS A 100 -16.72 -7.47 -11.14
CA LYS A 100 -15.77 -7.11 -12.20
C LYS A 100 -15.65 -5.60 -12.27
N TYR A 101 -14.41 -5.13 -12.22
CA TYR A 101 -14.09 -3.71 -12.30
C TYR A 101 -13.11 -3.46 -13.43
N VAL A 102 -13.29 -2.34 -14.14
CA VAL A 102 -12.34 -1.79 -15.11
C VAL A 102 -12.25 -0.29 -14.86
N ILE A 103 -11.04 0.21 -14.72
CA ILE A 103 -10.78 1.65 -14.51
C ILE A 103 -10.38 2.23 -15.85
N ARG A 104 -11.01 3.34 -16.24
CA ARG A 104 -10.77 4.01 -17.52
C ARG A 104 -10.44 5.47 -17.34
N GLY A 105 -9.67 5.97 -18.29
CA GLY A 105 -9.29 7.37 -18.41
C GLY A 105 -8.32 7.58 -19.55
N SER A 106 -7.82 8.79 -19.71
CA SER A 106 -6.78 9.16 -20.68
C SER A 106 -5.45 9.46 -19.98
N GLN A 107 -5.35 10.56 -19.23
CA GLN A 107 -4.20 10.91 -18.40
C GLN A 107 -4.44 10.68 -16.91
N ARG A 108 -5.71 10.57 -16.52
CA ARG A 108 -6.19 10.31 -15.16
C ARG A 108 -7.46 9.48 -15.23
N VAL A 109 -7.92 9.01 -14.10
CA VAL A 109 -9.21 8.31 -14.00
C VAL A 109 -10.36 9.25 -14.44
N GLU A 110 -11.23 8.74 -15.29
CA GLU A 110 -12.45 9.40 -15.78
C GLU A 110 -13.70 8.56 -15.48
N ALA A 111 -13.55 7.24 -15.38
CA ALA A 111 -14.64 6.35 -15.07
C ALA A 111 -14.21 5.05 -14.39
N LEU A 112 -15.13 4.49 -13.58
CA LEU A 112 -15.12 3.11 -13.12
C LEU A 112 -16.23 2.35 -13.83
N ILE A 113 -15.92 1.21 -14.45
CA ILE A 113 -16.92 0.27 -14.97
C ILE A 113 -17.05 -0.87 -13.97
N ALA A 114 -18.23 -1.03 -13.41
CA ALA A 114 -18.58 -2.09 -12.47
C ALA A 114 -19.65 -2.99 -13.10
N ASP A 115 -19.32 -4.27 -13.33
CA ASP A 115 -20.16 -5.26 -14.01
C ASP A 115 -20.83 -4.73 -15.30
N GLY A 116 -20.11 -3.92 -16.08
CA GLY A 116 -20.55 -3.34 -17.34
C GLY A 116 -21.29 -2.00 -17.22
N THR A 117 -21.59 -1.53 -16.02
CA THR A 117 -22.17 -0.20 -15.79
C THR A 117 -21.06 0.82 -15.57
N GLU A 118 -21.10 1.93 -16.29
CA GLU A 118 -20.11 3.00 -16.21
C GLU A 118 -20.53 4.05 -15.16
N TYR A 119 -19.59 4.41 -14.30
CA TYR A 119 -19.71 5.46 -13.29
C TYR A 119 -18.63 6.52 -13.56
N ALA A 120 -19.03 7.71 -13.94
CA ALA A 120 -18.14 8.84 -14.12
C ALA A 120 -17.59 9.27 -12.76
N VAL A 121 -16.28 9.10 -12.54
CA VAL A 121 -15.57 9.40 -11.27
C VAL A 121 -14.19 9.93 -11.56
N GLU A 122 -13.67 10.79 -10.68
CA GLU A 122 -12.33 11.36 -10.81
C GLU A 122 -11.28 10.58 -10.00
N CYS A 123 -11.71 9.67 -9.13
CA CYS A 123 -10.83 8.78 -8.37
C CYS A 123 -11.51 7.45 -8.07
N VAL A 124 -10.70 6.40 -8.02
CA VAL A 124 -11.08 5.08 -7.53
C VAL A 124 -10.19 4.72 -6.35
N PHE A 125 -10.74 4.69 -5.15
CA PHE A 125 -10.09 4.18 -3.96
C PHE A 125 -10.29 2.67 -3.88
N ILE A 126 -9.20 1.89 -3.87
CA ILE A 126 -9.25 0.42 -3.80
C ILE A 126 -8.74 0.02 -2.41
N LEU A 127 -9.65 -0.18 -1.48
CA LEU A 127 -9.36 -0.42 -0.07
C LEU A 127 -9.28 -1.93 0.22
N ARG A 128 -8.08 -2.49 0.06
CA ARG A 128 -7.78 -3.91 0.31
C ARG A 128 -7.25 -4.12 1.73
N ALA A 129 -7.38 -5.34 2.24
CA ALA A 129 -6.86 -5.71 3.58
C ALA A 129 -5.33 -5.66 3.69
N GLY A 130 -4.60 -5.61 2.58
CA GLY A 130 -3.14 -5.47 2.51
C GLY A 130 -2.72 -4.49 1.44
N VAL A 131 -1.72 -3.68 1.70
CA VAL A 131 -1.08 -2.79 0.72
C VAL A 131 -0.05 -3.60 -0.07
N ALA A 132 0.01 -3.40 -1.39
CA ALA A 132 1.06 -4.04 -2.19
C ALA A 132 2.44 -3.57 -1.68
N PRO A 133 3.41 -4.49 -1.46
CA PRO A 133 4.70 -4.13 -0.85
C PRO A 133 5.39 -2.96 -1.54
N GLY A 134 5.34 -2.89 -2.88
CA GLY A 134 5.96 -1.82 -3.66
C GLY A 134 5.34 -0.44 -3.51
N SER A 135 4.10 -0.34 -2.98
CA SER A 135 3.46 0.94 -2.70
C SER A 135 3.64 1.41 -1.26
N LEU A 136 4.21 0.57 -0.39
CA LEU A 136 4.49 0.95 1.01
C LEU A 136 5.66 1.91 1.13
N VAL A 137 6.74 1.66 0.39
CA VAL A 137 7.98 2.44 0.45
C VAL A 137 8.38 2.87 -0.95
N PRO A 138 8.50 4.17 -1.24
CA PRO A 138 9.01 4.65 -2.52
C PRO A 138 10.43 4.15 -2.79
N GLY A 139 10.70 3.73 -4.04
CA GLY A 139 12.04 3.31 -4.48
C GLY A 139 12.38 1.84 -4.23
N LEU A 140 11.45 1.03 -3.71
CA LEU A 140 11.67 -0.42 -3.60
C LEU A 140 11.78 -1.07 -4.99
N GLU A 141 12.88 -1.80 -5.22
CA GLU A 141 12.99 -2.69 -6.37
C GLU A 141 12.13 -3.95 -6.14
N LEU A 142 11.39 -4.31 -7.19
CA LEU A 142 10.54 -5.50 -7.19
C LEU A 142 11.02 -6.51 -8.24
N GLU A 143 10.84 -7.79 -7.93
CA GLU A 143 10.95 -8.91 -8.87
C GLU A 143 9.56 -9.56 -8.98
N GLY A 144 8.80 -9.20 -10.02
CA GLY A 144 7.39 -9.53 -10.12
C GLY A 144 6.59 -8.91 -8.97
N PRO A 145 5.81 -9.69 -8.18
CA PRO A 145 5.05 -9.19 -7.05
C PRO A 145 5.87 -9.12 -5.74
N HIS A 146 7.16 -9.47 -5.77
CA HIS A 146 7.99 -9.61 -4.58
C HIS A 146 8.98 -8.47 -4.43
N ILE A 147 9.32 -8.15 -3.18
CA ILE A 147 10.40 -7.21 -2.86
C ILE A 147 11.73 -7.91 -3.10
N LYS A 148 12.60 -7.30 -3.92
CA LYS A 148 13.96 -7.79 -4.13
C LYS A 148 14.82 -7.49 -2.90
N VAL A 149 15.47 -8.51 -2.38
CA VAL A 149 16.38 -8.42 -1.23
C VAL A 149 17.69 -9.14 -1.50
N ASN A 150 18.73 -8.77 -0.76
CA ASN A 150 20.01 -9.49 -0.73
C ASN A 150 20.01 -10.60 0.36
N ALA A 151 21.17 -11.22 0.59
CA ALA A 151 21.34 -12.29 1.60
C ALA A 151 21.09 -11.81 3.04
N ASP A 152 21.25 -10.53 3.32
CA ASP A 152 20.98 -9.90 4.61
C ASP A 152 19.54 -9.39 4.74
N MET A 153 18.66 -9.77 3.81
CA MET A 153 17.28 -9.30 3.71
C MET A 153 17.14 -7.78 3.53
N ALA A 154 18.20 -7.09 3.12
CA ALA A 154 18.18 -5.67 2.82
C ALA A 154 17.60 -5.43 1.42
N THR A 155 16.77 -4.40 1.31
CA THR A 155 16.14 -3.96 0.05
C THR A 155 17.04 -2.96 -0.70
N SER A 156 16.56 -2.44 -1.84
CA SER A 156 17.20 -1.33 -2.57
C SER A 156 17.19 0.00 -1.79
N VAL A 157 16.36 0.13 -0.75
CA VAL A 157 16.27 1.34 0.09
C VAL A 157 17.06 1.13 1.38
N PRO A 158 18.16 1.89 1.64
CA PRO A 158 18.96 1.76 2.84
C PRO A 158 18.09 1.89 4.11
N GLY A 159 18.28 1.00 5.08
CA GLY A 159 17.47 0.97 6.31
C GLY A 159 16.12 0.27 6.18
N VAL A 160 15.76 -0.19 4.99
CA VAL A 160 14.55 -0.99 4.75
C VAL A 160 14.92 -2.42 4.44
N PHE A 161 14.35 -3.35 5.19
CA PHE A 161 14.51 -4.80 5.07
C PHE A 161 13.17 -5.46 4.76
N ALA A 162 13.18 -6.65 4.18
CA ALA A 162 11.95 -7.40 3.93
C ALA A 162 12.15 -8.90 4.16
N ALA A 163 11.09 -9.59 4.61
CA ALA A 163 11.15 -11.01 4.93
C ALA A 163 9.80 -11.71 4.76
N GLY A 164 9.84 -13.02 4.55
CA GLY A 164 8.66 -13.85 4.42
C GLY A 164 8.09 -13.87 3.00
N ASP A 165 6.78 -14.09 2.87
CA ASP A 165 6.15 -14.28 1.56
C ASP A 165 6.31 -13.08 0.62
N CYS A 166 6.48 -11.87 1.15
CA CYS A 166 6.66 -10.67 0.34
C CYS A 166 7.99 -10.63 -0.43
N VAL A 167 8.96 -11.48 -0.10
CA VAL A 167 10.25 -11.59 -0.81
C VAL A 167 10.35 -12.81 -1.73
N GLY A 168 9.32 -13.66 -1.80
CA GLY A 168 9.25 -14.76 -2.76
C GLY A 168 8.95 -16.13 -2.18
N ALA A 169 8.89 -17.12 -3.05
CA ALA A 169 8.69 -18.52 -2.71
C ALA A 169 9.97 -19.17 -2.08
N PRO A 170 9.82 -20.28 -1.34
CA PRO A 170 8.57 -20.98 -1.01
C PRO A 170 7.78 -20.27 0.10
N TYR A 171 6.45 -20.29 0.02
CA TYR A 171 5.57 -19.65 1.00
C TYR A 171 5.39 -20.57 2.21
N GLN A 172 6.40 -20.66 3.03
CA GLN A 172 6.53 -21.59 4.14
C GLN A 172 6.88 -20.88 5.44
N VAL A 173 6.28 -21.30 6.54
CA VAL A 173 6.54 -20.74 7.88
C VAL A 173 8.03 -20.80 8.24
N GLY A 174 8.70 -21.92 7.95
CA GLY A 174 10.13 -22.10 8.23
C GLY A 174 11.00 -21.06 7.51
N LYS A 175 10.71 -20.75 6.23
CA LYS A 175 11.38 -19.70 5.47
C LYS A 175 11.11 -18.33 6.10
N ALA A 176 9.84 -17.99 6.35
CA ALA A 176 9.46 -16.70 6.89
C ALA A 176 10.11 -16.42 8.26
N VAL A 177 10.22 -17.44 9.12
CA VAL A 177 10.91 -17.34 10.43
C VAL A 177 12.41 -17.10 10.23
N GLY A 178 13.08 -17.87 9.36
CA GLY A 178 14.51 -17.73 9.09
C GLY A 178 14.85 -16.35 8.52
N GLU A 179 14.13 -15.92 7.51
CA GLU A 179 14.30 -14.59 6.89
C GLU A 179 13.98 -13.45 7.86
N GLY A 180 12.92 -13.60 8.66
CA GLY A 180 12.55 -12.62 9.69
C GLY A 180 13.65 -12.44 10.74
N ASN A 181 14.32 -13.54 11.13
CA ASN A 181 15.47 -13.49 12.04
C ASN A 181 16.65 -12.74 11.40
N ILE A 182 16.98 -13.04 10.14
CA ILE A 182 18.05 -12.35 9.40
C ILE A 182 17.71 -10.86 9.27
N ALA A 183 16.52 -10.51 8.84
CA ALA A 183 16.06 -9.13 8.66
C ALA A 183 16.14 -8.33 9.99
N GLY A 184 15.72 -8.96 11.09
CA GLY A 184 15.75 -8.32 12.40
C GLY A 184 17.17 -8.02 12.88
N ILE A 185 18.11 -8.96 12.72
CA ILE A 185 19.53 -8.79 13.05
C ILE A 185 20.16 -7.71 12.16
N SER A 186 19.87 -7.73 10.86
CA SER A 186 20.39 -6.75 9.90
C SER A 186 19.88 -5.34 10.16
N ALA A 187 18.60 -5.20 10.51
CA ALA A 187 18.01 -3.92 10.91
C ALA A 187 18.64 -3.37 12.19
N ALA A 188 18.90 -4.22 13.19
CA ALA A 188 19.58 -3.81 14.43
C ALA A 188 21.00 -3.30 14.14
N LYS A 189 21.80 -4.04 13.38
CA LYS A 189 23.14 -3.62 12.96
C LYS A 189 23.14 -2.31 12.18
N TYR A 190 22.17 -2.13 11.28
CA TYR A 190 22.04 -0.87 10.54
C TYR A 190 21.82 0.32 11.47
N VAL A 191 20.96 0.15 12.47
CA VAL A 191 20.66 1.18 13.46
C VAL A 191 21.86 1.48 14.36
N GLU A 192 22.65 0.48 14.74
CA GLU A 192 23.90 0.64 15.53
C GLU A 192 24.95 1.43 14.72
N ASN A 193 25.21 1.03 13.48
CA ASN A 193 26.23 1.65 12.64
C ASN A 193 25.90 3.11 12.27
N THR A 194 24.63 3.46 12.11
CA THR A 194 24.20 4.84 11.82
C THR A 194 24.23 5.76 13.06
N HIS A 195 24.48 5.24 14.27
CA HIS A 195 24.69 6.03 15.48
C HIS A 195 26.13 6.50 15.66
N GLU A 196 27.10 5.81 15.05
CA GLU A 196 28.51 6.14 15.19
C GLU A 196 28.97 7.24 14.22
N GLU A 197 28.11 7.64 13.28
CA GLU A 197 28.39 8.66 12.27
C GLU A 197 27.77 10.06 12.59
N GLU A 198 26.98 10.17 13.66
CA GLU A 198 26.44 11.44 14.18
C GLU A 198 27.25 11.96 15.37
#